data_8d12c142902c016c3a60387e9a7096fc
#
_entry.id   8d12c142902c016c3a60387e9a7096fc
#
_cell.length_a   1.000
_cell.length_b   1.000
_cell.length_c   1.000
_cell.angle_alpha   90.00
_cell.angle_beta   90.00
_cell.angle_gamma   90.00
#
_symmetry.space_group_name_H-M   'P 1'
#
loop_
_entity.id
_entity.type
_entity.pdbx_description
1 polymer ?
#
loop_
_entity_poly.entity_id
_entity_poly.type
_entity_poly.pdbx_seq_one_letter_code
_entity_poly.pdbx_strand_id
1 'polypeptide(L)'
;MTPQEILKQQQENLEQVVDPDISHLVIEDDIPIDDFKTEQQQRLLIEPLHSSSPLPKPFLAAAHVGLFYDIKEDPIVPDFMLSLGVKRAADYSLRENRTYLAWKFGKLPDVCIEIVSNQEGDELFLSEQSQQQGKTRTKMDIYEDISIPYFVVFDPFQEIPGKEGMDGALLRVWEITSQGYQELTSNQKFTSGGESVWLEEVGIGLMLWYGAFEGNVKSLWLRWCDQEGQPIPTGAEGAKMLRQRRAEMERQRADTRQQAEIEMERQRVERLAQKLREMGVDPDQI
;
A
#
# COMPACT_ATOMS: atom_id res chain seq x y z
N MET A 1 -28.22 33.35 -32.39
CA MET A 1 -27.43 33.17 -31.12
C MET A 1 -25.99 33.52 -31.43
N THR A 2 -25.45 34.43 -30.68
CA THR A 2 -24.05 34.82 -30.80
C THR A 2 -23.14 33.76 -30.11
N PRO A 3 -21.86 33.65 -30.51
CA PRO A 3 -20.92 32.75 -29.82
C PRO A 3 -20.84 32.97 -28.31
N GLN A 4 -21.08 34.19 -27.85
CA GLN A 4 -21.11 34.51 -26.42
C GLN A 4 -22.38 33.99 -25.72
N GLU A 5 -23.53 33.96 -26.37
CA GLU A 5 -24.77 33.38 -25.85
C GLU A 5 -24.67 31.85 -25.76
N ILE A 6 -23.97 31.21 -26.74
CA ILE A 6 -23.73 29.75 -26.72
C ILE A 6 -22.81 29.39 -25.57
N LEU A 7 -21.71 30.15 -25.33
CA LEU A 7 -20.79 29.94 -24.22
C LEU A 7 -21.46 30.15 -22.86
N LYS A 8 -22.32 31.15 -22.75
CA LYS A 8 -23.06 31.42 -21.52
C LYS A 8 -24.08 30.32 -21.21
N GLN A 9 -24.77 29.80 -22.24
CA GLN A 9 -25.70 28.69 -22.12
C GLN A 9 -25.01 27.37 -21.83
N GLN A 10 -23.78 27.16 -22.32
CA GLN A 10 -22.94 26.03 -21.95
C GLN A 10 -22.39 26.15 -20.52
N GLN A 11 -22.03 27.33 -20.04
CA GLN A 11 -21.66 27.57 -18.65
C GLN A 11 -22.87 27.40 -17.69
N GLU A 12 -24.03 27.93 -18.03
CA GLU A 12 -25.25 27.74 -17.25
C GLU A 12 -25.69 26.26 -17.19
N ASN A 13 -25.44 25.47 -18.22
CA ASN A 13 -25.69 24.01 -18.22
C ASN A 13 -24.63 23.22 -17.42
N LEU A 14 -23.40 23.74 -17.29
CA LEU A 14 -22.35 23.15 -16.44
C LEU A 14 -22.55 23.46 -14.95
N GLU A 15 -23.25 24.57 -14.62
CA GLU A 15 -23.57 24.94 -13.22
C GLU A 15 -24.77 24.17 -12.64
N GLN A 16 -25.48 23.36 -13.42
CA GLN A 16 -26.62 22.52 -13.00
C GLN A 16 -26.31 21.02 -12.94
N VAL A 17 -25.08 20.63 -12.68
CA VAL A 17 -24.84 19.28 -12.15
C VAL A 17 -25.18 19.35 -10.66
N VAL A 18 -26.46 19.23 -10.34
CA VAL A 18 -26.90 19.05 -8.96
C VAL A 18 -26.38 17.68 -8.53
N ASP A 19 -25.51 17.67 -7.52
CA ASP A 19 -25.08 16.42 -6.89
C ASP A 19 -26.34 15.62 -6.50
N PRO A 20 -26.38 14.32 -6.75
CA PRO A 20 -27.53 13.50 -6.40
C PRO A 20 -27.81 13.58 -4.90
N ASP A 21 -29.10 13.55 -4.53
CA ASP A 21 -29.52 13.48 -3.12
C ASP A 21 -29.04 12.16 -2.50
N ILE A 22 -28.14 12.25 -1.54
CA ILE A 22 -27.58 11.12 -0.78
C ILE A 22 -28.16 10.97 0.62
N SER A 23 -29.23 11.68 0.96
CA SER A 23 -29.83 11.66 2.30
C SER A 23 -30.31 10.27 2.73
N HIS A 24 -30.65 9.41 1.77
CA HIS A 24 -31.11 8.04 1.97
C HIS A 24 -29.97 7.02 2.15
N LEU A 25 -28.72 7.36 1.80
CA LEU A 25 -27.59 6.43 1.89
C LEU A 25 -27.14 6.28 3.35
N VAL A 26 -26.87 5.03 3.77
CA VAL A 26 -26.25 4.73 5.06
C VAL A 26 -24.72 4.78 4.86
N ILE A 27 -24.07 5.82 5.36
CA ILE A 27 -22.62 6.02 5.24
C ILE A 27 -21.86 5.82 6.55
N GLU A 28 -22.58 5.62 7.65
CA GLU A 28 -22.04 5.34 8.98
C GLU A 28 -22.94 4.24 9.59
N ASP A 29 -22.33 3.16 10.07
CA ASP A 29 -22.99 2.06 10.78
C ASP A 29 -22.21 1.70 12.07
N ASP A 30 -22.79 0.82 12.88
CA ASP A 30 -22.22 0.37 14.15
C ASP A 30 -21.56 -1.02 14.01
N ILE A 31 -21.24 -1.48 12.79
CA ILE A 31 -20.59 -2.78 12.57
C ILE A 31 -19.12 -2.66 12.99
N PRO A 32 -18.66 -3.43 13.99
CA PRO A 32 -17.29 -3.37 14.45
C PRO A 32 -16.32 -3.96 13.42
N ILE A 33 -15.06 -3.50 13.46
CA ILE A 33 -13.94 -4.18 12.77
C ILE A 33 -13.76 -5.56 13.40
N ASP A 34 -13.59 -6.59 12.58
CA ASP A 34 -13.65 -7.98 12.99
C ASP A 34 -12.62 -8.36 14.05
N ASP A 35 -11.33 -7.99 13.86
CA ASP A 35 -10.25 -8.35 14.77
C ASP A 35 -9.03 -7.41 14.73
N PHE A 36 -8.14 -7.56 15.71
CA PHE A 36 -6.90 -6.79 15.80
C PHE A 36 -5.94 -7.04 14.63
N LYS A 37 -5.96 -8.23 14.03
CA LYS A 37 -5.07 -8.55 12.90
C LYS A 37 -5.48 -7.80 11.65
N THR A 38 -6.77 -7.77 11.37
CA THR A 38 -7.37 -7.00 10.27
C THR A 38 -7.09 -5.52 10.42
N GLU A 39 -7.31 -4.97 11.62
CA GLU A 39 -7.04 -3.56 11.93
C GLU A 39 -5.56 -3.19 11.72
N GLN A 40 -4.63 -4.01 12.23
CA GLN A 40 -3.20 -3.80 12.02
C GLN A 40 -2.80 -3.94 10.55
N GLN A 41 -3.38 -4.91 9.83
CA GLN A 41 -3.13 -5.12 8.41
C GLN A 41 -3.57 -3.91 7.58
N GLN A 42 -4.73 -3.34 7.85
CA GLN A 42 -5.22 -2.13 7.21
C GLN A 42 -4.26 -0.94 7.42
N ARG A 43 -3.76 -0.75 8.65
CA ARG A 43 -2.75 0.29 8.93
C ARG A 43 -1.44 0.05 8.19
N LEU A 44 -0.99 -1.21 8.10
CA LEU A 44 0.23 -1.57 7.38
C LEU A 44 0.10 -1.36 5.86
N LEU A 45 -1.10 -1.39 5.30
CA LEU A 45 -1.35 -1.05 3.91
C LEU A 45 -1.41 0.47 3.68
N ILE A 46 -1.86 1.26 4.64
CA ILE A 46 -2.01 2.72 4.49
C ILE A 46 -0.72 3.47 4.80
N GLU A 47 -0.09 3.16 5.94
CA GLU A 47 1.00 3.95 6.50
C GLU A 47 2.22 4.08 5.57
N PRO A 48 2.76 3.00 4.97
CA PRO A 48 3.92 3.08 4.09
C PRO A 48 3.70 3.94 2.84
N LEU A 49 2.48 3.96 2.30
CA LEU A 49 2.14 4.79 1.14
C LEU A 49 2.31 6.28 1.45
N HIS A 50 1.99 6.70 2.67
CA HIS A 50 2.12 8.09 3.10
C HIS A 50 3.53 8.44 3.60
N SER A 51 4.15 7.57 4.39
CA SER A 51 5.45 7.83 5.02
C SER A 51 6.62 7.72 4.05
N SER A 52 6.61 6.73 3.16
CA SER A 52 7.65 6.49 2.15
C SER A 52 7.32 7.08 0.79
N SER A 53 6.06 7.46 0.55
CA SER A 53 5.57 8.08 -0.70
C SER A 53 6.02 7.34 -1.97
N PRO A 54 5.79 6.04 -2.10
CA PRO A 54 6.22 5.26 -3.26
C PRO A 54 5.41 5.56 -4.53
N LEU A 55 4.25 6.17 -4.38
CA LEU A 55 3.29 6.45 -5.45
C LEU A 55 3.27 7.93 -5.84
N PRO A 56 2.92 8.26 -7.10
CA PRO A 56 2.69 9.64 -7.51
C PRO A 56 1.50 10.25 -6.76
N LYS A 57 1.61 11.53 -6.39
CA LYS A 57 0.52 12.28 -5.75
C LYS A 57 -0.28 13.05 -6.80
N PRO A 58 -1.59 13.25 -6.58
CA PRO A 58 -2.36 12.82 -5.42
C PRO A 58 -2.78 11.35 -5.52
N PHE A 59 -2.98 10.70 -4.38
CA PHE A 59 -3.66 9.41 -4.24
C PHE A 59 -4.50 9.39 -2.96
N LEU A 60 -5.48 8.49 -2.91
CA LEU A 60 -6.31 8.21 -1.75
C LEU A 60 -6.13 6.75 -1.38
N ALA A 61 -5.67 6.51 -0.15
CA ALA A 61 -5.67 5.19 0.49
C ALA A 61 -6.63 5.23 1.67
N ALA A 62 -7.55 4.27 1.76
CA ALA A 62 -8.54 4.21 2.80
C ALA A 62 -8.82 2.75 3.19
N ALA A 63 -9.18 2.54 4.45
CA ALA A 63 -9.60 1.25 4.96
C ALA A 63 -10.99 1.35 5.56
N HIS A 64 -11.80 0.31 5.35
CA HIS A 64 -13.15 0.17 5.91
C HIS A 64 -14.03 1.40 5.63
N VAL A 65 -14.02 1.89 4.39
CA VAL A 65 -14.82 3.02 3.93
C VAL A 65 -15.74 2.55 2.83
N GLY A 66 -17.02 2.91 2.93
CA GLY A 66 -18.04 2.56 1.94
C GLY A 66 -17.69 3.10 0.55
N LEU A 67 -17.67 2.21 -0.43
CA LEU A 67 -17.56 2.52 -1.85
C LEU A 67 -18.97 2.51 -2.47
N PHE A 68 -19.49 3.68 -2.73
CA PHE A 68 -20.74 3.88 -3.45
C PHE A 68 -20.45 4.02 -4.95
N TYR A 69 -20.69 2.96 -5.69
CA TYR A 69 -20.45 2.88 -7.13
C TYR A 69 -21.72 3.20 -7.95
N ASP A 70 -22.90 3.00 -7.37
CA ASP A 70 -24.20 3.39 -7.89
C ASP A 70 -25.06 3.98 -6.77
N ILE A 71 -25.94 4.91 -7.11
CA ILE A 71 -26.83 5.57 -6.13
C ILE A 71 -28.00 4.69 -5.69
N LYS A 72 -28.29 3.62 -6.44
CA LYS A 72 -29.42 2.71 -6.19
C LYS A 72 -28.99 1.39 -5.55
N GLU A 73 -27.70 1.10 -5.58
CA GLU A 73 -27.14 -0.12 -5.01
C GLU A 73 -26.59 0.14 -3.61
N ASP A 74 -26.58 -0.90 -2.80
CA ASP A 74 -25.90 -0.85 -1.51
C ASP A 74 -24.40 -0.67 -1.71
N PRO A 75 -23.71 0.07 -0.83
CA PRO A 75 -22.27 0.23 -0.93
C PRO A 75 -21.56 -1.09 -0.67
N ILE A 76 -20.44 -1.30 -1.34
CA ILE A 76 -19.47 -2.31 -0.95
C ILE A 76 -18.43 -1.67 -0.03
N VAL A 77 -17.99 -2.39 1.01
CA VAL A 77 -16.99 -1.89 1.96
C VAL A 77 -15.73 -2.76 1.81
N PRO A 78 -14.73 -2.32 1.03
CA PRO A 78 -13.44 -3.01 0.98
C PRO A 78 -12.67 -2.81 2.28
N ASP A 79 -11.94 -3.83 2.72
CA ASP A 79 -11.04 -3.69 3.86
C ASP A 79 -9.96 -2.66 3.61
N PHE A 80 -9.52 -2.55 2.35
CA PHE A 80 -8.62 -1.50 1.91
C PHE A 80 -8.91 -1.13 0.45
N MET A 81 -8.82 0.17 0.13
CA MET A 81 -8.85 0.65 -1.25
C MET A 81 -7.78 1.70 -1.51
N LEU A 82 -7.24 1.68 -2.74
CA LEU A 82 -6.30 2.66 -3.25
C LEU A 82 -6.86 3.29 -4.53
N SER A 83 -6.83 4.62 -4.61
CA SER A 83 -7.24 5.35 -5.80
C SER A 83 -6.19 6.39 -6.17
N LEU A 84 -5.63 6.27 -7.37
CA LEU A 84 -4.63 7.18 -7.91
C LEU A 84 -5.28 8.40 -8.57
N GLY A 85 -4.59 9.52 -8.55
CA GLY A 85 -5.05 10.76 -9.20
C GLY A 85 -6.16 11.49 -8.47
N VAL A 86 -6.66 10.98 -7.34
CA VAL A 86 -7.74 11.59 -6.57
C VAL A 86 -7.23 12.12 -5.22
N LYS A 87 -7.95 13.10 -4.68
CA LYS A 87 -7.61 13.76 -3.43
C LYS A 87 -8.81 13.74 -2.48
N ARG A 88 -8.58 13.45 -1.22
CA ARG A 88 -9.61 13.59 -0.18
C ARG A 88 -10.10 15.03 -0.12
N ALA A 89 -11.40 15.20 0.10
CA ALA A 89 -11.97 16.50 0.40
C ALA A 89 -11.39 17.06 1.71
N ALA A 90 -11.26 18.40 1.79
CA ALA A 90 -10.71 19.06 2.96
C ALA A 90 -11.73 19.24 4.09
N ASP A 91 -13.02 19.23 3.75
CA ASP A 91 -14.10 19.51 4.70
C ASP A 91 -14.91 18.23 4.97
N TYR A 92 -14.67 17.62 6.12
CA TYR A 92 -15.41 16.45 6.61
C TYR A 92 -16.71 16.82 7.37
N SER A 93 -17.06 18.09 7.51
CA SER A 93 -18.37 18.48 8.03
C SER A 93 -19.49 18.08 7.06
N LEU A 94 -19.16 18.06 5.77
CA LEU A 94 -20.07 17.60 4.73
C LEU A 94 -20.09 16.06 4.69
N ARG A 95 -21.30 15.50 4.77
CA ARG A 95 -21.52 14.05 4.85
C ARG A 95 -20.95 13.31 3.65
N GLU A 96 -21.14 13.83 2.44
CA GLU A 96 -20.65 13.30 1.18
C GLU A 96 -19.10 13.23 1.07
N ASN A 97 -18.38 13.91 1.96
CA ASN A 97 -16.91 13.88 1.99
C ASN A 97 -16.35 12.80 2.93
N ARG A 98 -17.22 12.05 3.62
CA ARG A 98 -16.83 11.02 4.60
C ARG A 98 -16.76 9.62 4.03
N THR A 99 -17.21 9.44 2.78
CA THR A 99 -17.26 8.14 2.09
C THR A 99 -16.72 8.26 0.67
N TYR A 100 -16.59 7.16 -0.05
CA TYR A 100 -16.14 7.16 -1.45
C TYR A 100 -17.35 7.13 -2.37
N LEU A 101 -17.72 8.27 -2.94
CA LEU A 101 -18.76 8.39 -3.95
C LEU A 101 -18.09 8.40 -5.34
N ALA A 102 -18.19 7.30 -6.11
CA ALA A 102 -17.49 7.15 -7.37
C ALA A 102 -17.81 8.27 -8.37
N TRP A 103 -19.08 8.73 -8.40
CA TRP A 103 -19.49 9.86 -9.26
C TRP A 103 -18.88 11.21 -8.86
N LYS A 104 -18.54 11.40 -7.56
CA LYS A 104 -17.91 12.63 -7.07
C LYS A 104 -16.40 12.63 -7.33
N PHE A 105 -15.75 11.49 -7.20
CA PHE A 105 -14.34 11.31 -7.53
C PHE A 105 -14.09 11.18 -9.04
N GLY A 106 -15.15 10.90 -9.83
CA GLY A 106 -15.06 10.72 -11.27
C GLY A 106 -14.41 9.41 -11.71
N LYS A 107 -14.14 8.50 -10.78
CA LYS A 107 -13.57 7.17 -11.03
C LYS A 107 -13.81 6.22 -9.86
N LEU A 108 -13.63 4.93 -10.13
CA LEU A 108 -13.53 3.87 -9.14
C LEU A 108 -12.10 3.76 -8.58
N PRO A 109 -11.89 3.11 -7.42
CA PRO A 109 -10.56 2.78 -6.92
C PRO A 109 -9.77 1.91 -7.92
N ASP A 110 -8.44 2.04 -7.90
CA ASP A 110 -7.55 1.23 -8.73
C ASP A 110 -7.28 -0.15 -8.11
N VAL A 111 -7.29 -0.24 -6.78
CA VAL A 111 -7.09 -1.50 -6.04
C VAL A 111 -8.11 -1.59 -4.94
N CYS A 112 -8.77 -2.75 -4.82
CA CYS A 112 -9.57 -3.15 -3.66
C CYS A 112 -8.97 -4.45 -3.08
N ILE A 113 -8.76 -4.46 -1.77
CA ILE A 113 -8.20 -5.60 -1.03
C ILE A 113 -9.21 -6.03 0.03
N GLU A 114 -9.48 -7.32 0.07
CA GLU A 114 -10.22 -8.00 1.12
C GLU A 114 -9.26 -8.80 1.99
N ILE A 115 -9.45 -8.72 3.31
CA ILE A 115 -8.67 -9.42 4.31
C ILE A 115 -9.60 -10.42 4.99
N VAL A 116 -9.38 -11.70 4.72
CA VAL A 116 -10.26 -12.76 5.24
C VAL A 116 -10.07 -12.88 6.75
N SER A 117 -11.16 -12.72 7.49
CA SER A 117 -11.22 -12.82 8.95
C SER A 117 -12.05 -14.00 9.45
N ASN A 118 -12.84 -14.63 8.58
CA ASN A 118 -13.75 -15.72 8.91
C ASN A 118 -13.97 -16.68 7.72
N GLN A 119 -14.71 -17.77 7.94
CA GLN A 119 -14.98 -18.81 6.95
C GLN A 119 -16.20 -18.53 6.05
N GLU A 120 -16.81 -17.36 6.13
CA GLU A 120 -18.01 -17.07 5.34
C GLU A 120 -17.69 -16.97 3.84
N GLY A 121 -16.50 -16.45 3.50
CA GLY A 121 -15.95 -16.57 2.16
C GLY A 121 -16.62 -15.74 1.08
N ASP A 122 -17.44 -14.77 1.44
CA ASP A 122 -18.23 -13.96 0.50
C ASP A 122 -17.38 -13.16 -0.50
N GLU A 123 -16.07 -13.17 -0.34
CA GLU A 123 -15.11 -12.57 -1.26
C GLU A 123 -15.10 -13.29 -2.61
N LEU A 124 -15.06 -14.62 -2.60
CA LEU A 124 -14.86 -15.46 -3.79
C LEU A 124 -16.03 -16.41 -4.07
N PHE A 125 -16.75 -16.85 -3.05
CA PHE A 125 -17.95 -17.70 -3.18
C PHE A 125 -18.94 -17.36 -2.08
N LEU A 126 -20.21 -17.64 -2.31
CA LEU A 126 -21.26 -17.43 -1.31
C LEU A 126 -21.43 -18.64 -0.43
N SER A 127 -21.29 -18.46 0.88
CA SER A 127 -21.60 -19.49 1.87
C SER A 127 -23.12 -19.80 1.86
N GLU A 128 -23.50 -20.96 2.40
CA GLU A 128 -24.93 -21.29 2.56
C GLU A 128 -25.65 -20.26 3.43
N GLN A 129 -24.98 -19.71 4.44
CA GLN A 129 -25.54 -18.68 5.32
C GLN A 129 -25.78 -17.37 4.56
N SER A 130 -24.84 -16.94 3.73
CA SER A 130 -24.96 -15.73 2.91
C SER A 130 -26.10 -15.86 1.89
N GLN A 131 -26.24 -17.04 1.26
CA GLN A 131 -27.36 -17.34 0.36
C GLN A 131 -28.71 -17.31 1.11
N GLN A 132 -28.78 -17.86 2.33
CA GLN A 132 -30.00 -17.79 3.16
C GLN A 132 -30.35 -16.34 3.57
N GLN A 133 -29.36 -15.46 3.70
CA GLN A 133 -29.53 -14.02 3.93
C GLN A 133 -29.91 -13.24 2.67
N GLY A 134 -30.05 -13.93 1.53
CA GLY A 134 -30.47 -13.35 0.26
C GLY A 134 -29.33 -12.76 -0.58
N LYS A 135 -28.06 -12.95 -0.21
CA LYS A 135 -26.93 -12.58 -1.06
C LYS A 135 -26.93 -13.46 -2.32
N THR A 136 -26.74 -12.84 -3.47
CA THR A 136 -26.75 -13.52 -4.78
C THR A 136 -25.43 -13.34 -5.55
N ARG A 137 -24.53 -12.49 -5.03
CA ARG A 137 -23.26 -12.12 -5.67
C ARG A 137 -22.15 -12.06 -4.64
N THR A 138 -20.97 -12.50 -5.03
CA THR A 138 -19.75 -12.35 -4.25
C THR A 138 -19.20 -10.93 -4.36
N LYS A 139 -18.25 -10.55 -3.50
CA LYS A 139 -17.52 -9.30 -3.68
C LYS A 139 -16.75 -9.30 -5.01
N MET A 140 -16.17 -10.44 -5.41
CA MET A 140 -15.50 -10.59 -6.70
C MET A 140 -16.44 -10.27 -7.87
N ASP A 141 -17.67 -10.83 -7.88
CA ASP A 141 -18.66 -10.54 -8.92
C ASP A 141 -18.98 -9.05 -9.01
N ILE A 142 -19.12 -8.37 -7.86
CA ILE A 142 -19.43 -6.94 -7.84
C ILE A 142 -18.23 -6.13 -8.36
N TYR A 143 -17.01 -6.43 -7.89
CA TYR A 143 -15.81 -5.71 -8.33
C TYR A 143 -15.51 -5.92 -9.82
N GLU A 144 -15.77 -7.12 -10.36
CA GLU A 144 -15.64 -7.40 -11.78
C GLU A 144 -16.64 -6.58 -12.62
N ASP A 145 -17.92 -6.60 -12.23
CA ASP A 145 -18.99 -5.89 -12.94
C ASP A 145 -18.76 -4.37 -12.98
N ILE A 146 -18.25 -3.79 -11.89
CA ILE A 146 -17.91 -2.37 -11.87
C ILE A 146 -16.51 -2.07 -12.41
N SER A 147 -15.77 -3.11 -12.81
CA SER A 147 -14.45 -2.99 -13.44
C SER A 147 -13.39 -2.35 -12.52
N ILE A 148 -13.27 -2.80 -11.28
CA ILE A 148 -12.14 -2.46 -10.42
C ILE A 148 -10.85 -3.03 -11.03
N PRO A 149 -9.81 -2.22 -11.32
CA PRO A 149 -8.60 -2.68 -12.00
C PRO A 149 -7.91 -3.85 -11.32
N TYR A 150 -7.72 -3.80 -10.01
CA TYR A 150 -7.11 -4.88 -9.23
C TYR A 150 -7.97 -5.27 -8.05
N PHE A 151 -8.33 -6.55 -8.00
CA PHE A 151 -8.98 -7.18 -6.85
C PHE A 151 -8.02 -8.14 -6.17
N VAL A 152 -7.93 -8.06 -4.84
CA VAL A 152 -6.97 -8.81 -4.02
C VAL A 152 -7.69 -9.46 -2.85
N VAL A 153 -7.40 -10.74 -2.62
CA VAL A 153 -7.84 -11.47 -1.42
C VAL A 153 -6.62 -11.96 -0.67
N PHE A 154 -6.50 -11.55 0.60
CA PHE A 154 -5.48 -11.98 1.53
C PHE A 154 -6.11 -12.79 2.66
N ASP A 155 -5.77 -14.06 2.72
CA ASP A 155 -6.27 -15.03 3.73
C ASP A 155 -5.10 -15.51 4.62
N PRO A 156 -4.75 -14.72 5.67
CA PRO A 156 -3.61 -15.02 6.52
C PRO A 156 -3.75 -16.29 7.36
N PHE A 157 -4.97 -16.78 7.54
CA PHE A 157 -5.30 -17.89 8.41
C PHE A 157 -5.79 -19.12 7.65
N GLN A 158 -5.88 -19.07 6.31
CA GLN A 158 -6.41 -20.14 5.44
C GLN A 158 -7.86 -20.53 5.80
N GLU A 159 -8.69 -19.51 6.03
CA GLU A 159 -10.09 -19.70 6.39
C GLU A 159 -10.96 -20.11 5.19
N ILE A 160 -10.54 -19.74 3.96
CA ILE A 160 -11.28 -20.04 2.72
C ILE A 160 -10.70 -21.30 2.05
N PRO A 161 -11.34 -22.47 2.23
CA PRO A 161 -10.88 -23.73 1.64
C PRO A 161 -11.30 -23.89 0.18
N GLY A 162 -10.72 -24.90 -0.48
CA GLY A 162 -11.18 -25.40 -1.78
C GLY A 162 -10.63 -24.63 -2.97
N LYS A 163 -10.80 -25.26 -4.15
CA LYS A 163 -10.24 -24.75 -5.42
C LYS A 163 -10.95 -23.48 -5.93
N GLU A 164 -12.23 -23.37 -5.66
CA GLU A 164 -13.03 -22.18 -6.03
C GLU A 164 -12.75 -21.01 -5.08
N GLY A 165 -12.22 -21.27 -3.86
CA GLY A 165 -11.75 -20.29 -2.91
C GLY A 165 -10.26 -19.99 -3.08
N MET A 166 -9.50 -20.12 -1.97
CA MET A 166 -8.06 -19.79 -1.98
C MET A 166 -7.16 -20.94 -2.46
N ASP A 167 -7.66 -22.17 -2.60
CA ASP A 167 -6.89 -23.37 -3.02
C ASP A 167 -5.58 -23.55 -2.22
N GLY A 168 -5.59 -23.15 -0.95
CA GLY A 168 -4.42 -23.18 -0.07
C GLY A 168 -3.41 -22.05 -0.30
N ALA A 169 -3.70 -21.09 -1.16
CA ALA A 169 -2.95 -19.84 -1.25
C ALA A 169 -3.31 -18.91 -0.09
N LEU A 170 -2.40 -18.03 0.28
CA LEU A 170 -2.60 -16.98 1.28
C LEU A 170 -2.88 -15.62 0.63
N LEU A 171 -2.58 -15.50 -0.66
CA LEU A 171 -2.79 -14.30 -1.46
C LEU A 171 -3.22 -14.71 -2.87
N ARG A 172 -4.29 -14.12 -3.36
CA ARG A 172 -4.71 -14.17 -4.75
C ARG A 172 -4.97 -12.75 -5.26
N VAL A 173 -4.57 -12.47 -6.49
CA VAL A 173 -4.65 -11.15 -7.11
C VAL A 173 -5.20 -11.31 -8.51
N TRP A 174 -6.21 -10.52 -8.85
CA TRP A 174 -6.81 -10.46 -10.18
C TRP A 174 -6.67 -9.05 -10.76
N GLU A 175 -6.50 -9.02 -12.06
CA GLU A 175 -6.49 -7.82 -12.89
C GLU A 175 -7.68 -7.86 -13.85
N ILE A 176 -8.38 -6.73 -14.00
CA ILE A 176 -9.50 -6.63 -14.93
C ILE A 176 -8.99 -6.58 -16.37
N THR A 177 -9.59 -7.36 -17.22
CA THR A 177 -9.32 -7.37 -18.68
C THR A 177 -10.61 -7.18 -19.45
N SER A 178 -10.52 -7.08 -20.78
CA SER A 178 -11.72 -7.05 -21.65
C SER A 178 -12.57 -8.34 -21.60
N GLN A 179 -12.07 -9.40 -20.95
CA GLN A 179 -12.75 -10.70 -20.82
C GLN A 179 -13.14 -11.01 -19.35
N GLY A 180 -13.04 -10.03 -18.46
CA GLY A 180 -13.23 -10.16 -17.04
C GLY A 180 -11.92 -10.28 -16.25
N TYR A 181 -11.99 -10.71 -15.00
CA TYR A 181 -10.82 -10.87 -14.14
C TYR A 181 -9.90 -12.00 -14.60
N GLN A 182 -8.62 -11.67 -14.75
CA GLN A 182 -7.53 -12.61 -14.97
C GLN A 182 -6.66 -12.70 -13.70
N GLU A 183 -6.47 -13.89 -13.17
CA GLU A 183 -5.64 -14.08 -11.99
C GLU A 183 -4.14 -13.97 -12.32
N LEU A 184 -3.47 -13.02 -11.67
CA LEU A 184 -2.02 -12.80 -11.79
C LEU A 184 -1.20 -13.83 -10.99
N THR A 185 -1.78 -14.40 -9.94
CA THR A 185 -1.12 -15.35 -9.04
C THR A 185 -1.32 -16.81 -9.44
N SER A 186 -1.99 -17.10 -10.54
CA SER A 186 -2.34 -18.47 -11.01
C SER A 186 -1.13 -19.38 -11.26
N ASN A 187 -0.01 -18.80 -11.69
CA ASN A 187 1.20 -19.57 -12.03
C ASN A 187 2.11 -19.85 -10.81
N GLN A 188 1.88 -19.19 -9.69
CA GLN A 188 2.68 -19.32 -8.49
C GLN A 188 1.78 -19.18 -7.27
N LYS A 189 1.60 -20.25 -6.50
CA LYS A 189 0.84 -20.18 -5.25
C LYS A 189 1.61 -19.42 -4.20
N PHE A 190 0.99 -18.40 -3.66
CA PHE A 190 1.50 -17.61 -2.54
C PHE A 190 1.13 -18.30 -1.22
N THR A 191 2.07 -19.04 -0.66
CA THR A 191 1.85 -19.90 0.53
C THR A 191 2.76 -19.57 1.70
N SER A 192 3.74 -18.70 1.49
CA SER A 192 4.73 -18.32 2.49
C SER A 192 5.18 -16.87 2.31
N GLY A 193 6.12 -16.40 3.13
CA GLY A 193 6.69 -15.07 2.95
C GLY A 193 7.78 -15.04 1.89
N GLY A 194 7.89 -13.90 1.20
CA GLY A 194 8.92 -13.63 0.20
C GLY A 194 8.43 -13.63 -1.24
N GLU A 195 7.23 -14.15 -1.52
CA GLU A 195 6.62 -14.05 -2.85
C GLU A 195 6.03 -12.65 -3.06
N SER A 196 6.13 -12.13 -4.29
CA SER A 196 5.58 -10.83 -4.66
C SER A 196 4.88 -10.86 -6.02
N VAL A 197 3.90 -9.97 -6.21
CA VAL A 197 3.19 -9.74 -7.46
C VAL A 197 3.19 -8.25 -7.76
N TRP A 198 3.50 -7.88 -9.00
CA TRP A 198 3.57 -6.50 -9.44
C TRP A 198 2.23 -6.06 -10.05
N LEU A 199 1.75 -4.87 -9.69
CA LEU A 199 0.53 -4.25 -10.22
C LEU A 199 0.96 -3.17 -11.23
N GLU A 200 1.00 -3.54 -12.50
CA GLU A 200 1.65 -2.75 -13.56
C GLU A 200 1.07 -1.32 -13.69
N GLU A 201 -0.27 -1.20 -13.72
CA GLU A 201 -0.93 0.10 -13.89
C GLU A 201 -0.84 1.00 -12.66
N VAL A 202 -0.59 0.42 -11.47
CA VAL A 202 -0.44 1.16 -10.21
C VAL A 202 1.01 1.54 -9.97
N GLY A 203 1.96 0.75 -10.48
CA GLY A 203 3.38 0.96 -10.32
C GLY A 203 3.90 0.61 -8.92
N ILE A 204 3.29 -0.38 -8.27
CA ILE A 204 3.70 -0.93 -6.97
C ILE A 204 3.33 -2.40 -6.90
N GLY A 205 4.09 -3.19 -6.13
CA GLY A 205 3.80 -4.59 -5.93
C GLY A 205 3.19 -4.89 -4.55
N LEU A 206 2.64 -6.10 -4.44
CA LEU A 206 2.20 -6.71 -3.18
C LEU A 206 3.08 -7.92 -2.87
N MET A 207 3.40 -8.14 -1.61
CA MET A 207 4.19 -9.27 -1.15
C MET A 207 3.69 -9.84 0.17
N LEU A 208 3.90 -11.13 0.36
CA LEU A 208 3.78 -11.78 1.67
C LEU A 208 5.08 -11.57 2.46
N TRP A 209 4.96 -11.04 3.66
CA TRP A 209 6.10 -10.77 4.53
C TRP A 209 5.87 -11.33 5.93
N TYR A 210 6.82 -12.13 6.43
CA TYR A 210 6.78 -12.64 7.80
C TYR A 210 7.66 -11.80 8.71
N GLY A 211 7.05 -11.14 9.70
CA GLY A 211 7.78 -10.26 10.60
C GLY A 211 6.90 -9.69 11.71
N ALA A 212 7.46 -8.77 12.48
CA ALA A 212 6.75 -8.06 13.54
C ALA A 212 6.38 -6.64 13.08
N PHE A 213 5.09 -6.32 13.16
CA PHE A 213 4.57 -4.97 12.95
C PHE A 213 3.88 -4.49 14.23
N GLU A 214 4.25 -3.29 14.70
CA GLU A 214 3.70 -2.65 15.91
C GLU A 214 3.59 -3.56 17.14
N GLY A 215 4.66 -4.25 17.43
CA GLY A 215 4.72 -5.16 18.58
C GLY A 215 5.76 -6.24 18.40
N ASN A 216 5.76 -7.20 19.30
CA ASN A 216 6.74 -8.29 19.31
C ASN A 216 6.21 -9.59 18.69
N VAL A 217 4.94 -9.64 18.28
CA VAL A 217 4.36 -10.84 17.70
C VAL A 217 4.70 -10.89 16.22
N LYS A 218 5.43 -11.92 15.82
CA LYS A 218 5.71 -12.21 14.42
C LYS A 218 4.49 -12.86 13.78
N SER A 219 4.08 -12.33 12.65
CA SER A 219 2.96 -12.84 11.87
C SER A 219 3.24 -12.69 10.38
N LEU A 220 2.40 -13.33 9.56
CA LEU A 220 2.36 -13.08 8.14
C LEU A 220 1.55 -11.83 7.86
N TRP A 221 2.08 -10.97 6.99
CA TRP A 221 1.49 -9.71 6.59
C TRP A 221 1.51 -9.56 5.08
N LEU A 222 0.51 -8.88 4.54
CA LEU A 222 0.52 -8.35 3.19
C LEU A 222 1.16 -6.95 3.22
N ARG A 223 2.19 -6.74 2.40
CA ARG A 223 2.91 -5.46 2.32
C ARG A 223 3.03 -4.99 0.88
N TRP A 224 3.17 -3.70 0.72
CA TRP A 224 3.62 -3.12 -0.54
C TRP A 224 5.11 -3.39 -0.74
N CYS A 225 5.51 -3.60 -2.00
CA CYS A 225 6.91 -3.79 -2.37
C CYS A 225 7.26 -3.01 -3.65
N ASP A 226 8.56 -2.81 -3.87
CA ASP A 226 9.10 -2.29 -5.11
C ASP A 226 9.21 -3.39 -6.19
N GLN A 227 9.73 -3.04 -7.37
CA GLN A 227 9.93 -3.97 -8.49
C GLN A 227 10.89 -5.11 -8.16
N GLU A 228 11.85 -4.88 -7.26
CA GLU A 228 12.81 -5.86 -6.79
C GLU A 228 12.24 -6.77 -5.69
N GLY A 229 10.96 -6.60 -5.33
CA GLY A 229 10.29 -7.36 -4.27
C GLY A 229 10.75 -6.96 -2.85
N GLN A 230 11.33 -5.76 -2.67
CA GLN A 230 11.69 -5.27 -1.35
C GLN A 230 10.49 -4.54 -0.71
N PRO A 231 10.19 -4.80 0.57
CA PRO A 231 9.05 -4.17 1.20
C PRO A 231 9.23 -2.66 1.30
N ILE A 232 8.21 -1.90 0.93
CA ILE A 232 8.16 -0.46 1.16
C ILE A 232 8.19 -0.22 2.67
N PRO A 233 9.18 0.52 3.20
CA PRO A 233 9.33 0.69 4.63
C PRO A 233 8.23 1.55 5.23
N THR A 234 7.81 1.21 6.43
CA THR A 234 7.03 2.11 7.29
C THR A 234 7.88 3.31 7.71
N GLY A 235 7.25 4.38 8.20
CA GLY A 235 7.99 5.55 8.69
C GLY A 235 8.95 5.21 9.83
N ALA A 236 8.58 4.27 10.70
CA ALA A 236 9.43 3.78 11.78
C ALA A 236 10.66 3.01 11.25
N GLU A 237 10.45 2.12 10.28
CA GLU A 237 11.52 1.37 9.60
C GLU A 237 12.45 2.31 8.83
N GLY A 238 11.91 3.26 8.07
CA GLY A 238 12.68 4.27 7.34
C GLY A 238 13.52 5.14 8.26
N ALA A 239 12.97 5.60 9.38
CA ALA A 239 13.71 6.35 10.39
C ALA A 239 14.85 5.53 11.01
N LYS A 240 14.63 4.23 11.28
CA LYS A 240 15.67 3.32 11.78
C LYS A 240 16.77 3.14 10.76
N MET A 241 16.44 2.89 9.50
CA MET A 241 17.42 2.74 8.41
C MET A 241 18.27 4.01 8.24
N LEU A 242 17.65 5.18 8.31
CA LEU A 242 18.36 6.46 8.21
C LEU A 242 19.35 6.67 9.38
N ARG A 243 18.96 6.32 10.61
CA ARG A 243 19.84 6.39 11.77
C ARG A 243 21.04 5.44 11.62
N GLN A 244 20.81 4.22 11.16
CA GLN A 244 21.87 3.24 10.93
C GLN A 244 22.87 3.72 9.87
N ARG A 245 22.37 4.22 8.73
CA ARG A 245 23.25 4.79 7.67
C ARG A 245 24.08 5.97 8.17
N ARG A 246 23.50 6.88 8.96
CA ARG A 246 24.25 7.99 9.55
C ARG A 246 25.35 7.53 10.48
N ALA A 247 25.06 6.58 11.37
CA ALA A 247 26.04 6.02 12.30
C ALA A 247 27.19 5.31 11.54
N GLU A 248 26.88 4.60 10.49
CA GLU A 248 27.88 3.93 9.66
C GLU A 248 28.78 4.94 8.92
N MET A 249 28.18 5.97 8.31
CA MET A 249 28.96 7.04 7.69
C MET A 249 29.87 7.79 8.68
N GLU A 250 29.41 8.02 9.91
CA GLU A 250 30.23 8.63 10.97
C GLU A 250 31.41 7.74 11.35
N ARG A 251 31.19 6.44 11.49
CA ARG A 251 32.28 5.47 11.73
C ARG A 251 33.30 5.47 10.59
N GLN A 252 32.86 5.37 9.35
CA GLN A 252 33.75 5.40 8.19
C GLN A 252 34.57 6.70 8.12
N ARG A 253 33.96 7.85 8.43
CA ARG A 253 34.68 9.14 8.49
C ARG A 253 35.70 9.17 9.62
N ALA A 254 35.39 8.60 10.79
CA ALA A 254 36.33 8.50 11.91
C ALA A 254 37.51 7.61 11.54
N ASP A 255 37.27 6.44 10.97
CA ASP A 255 38.31 5.50 10.53
C ASP A 255 39.22 6.14 9.46
N THR A 256 38.63 6.84 8.47
CA THR A 256 39.41 7.55 7.45
C THR A 256 40.30 8.65 8.04
N ARG A 257 39.80 9.40 9.02
CA ARG A 257 40.60 10.43 9.73
C ARG A 257 41.75 9.80 10.50
N GLN A 258 41.47 8.73 11.23
CA GLN A 258 42.51 8.03 12.00
C GLN A 258 43.61 7.46 11.09
N GLN A 259 43.23 6.86 9.96
CA GLN A 259 44.19 6.37 8.99
C GLN A 259 45.05 7.51 8.39
N ALA A 260 44.44 8.66 8.08
CA ALA A 260 45.15 9.82 7.59
C ALA A 260 46.13 10.40 8.62
N GLU A 261 45.76 10.41 9.91
CA GLU A 261 46.65 10.84 11.00
C GLU A 261 47.84 9.88 11.18
N ILE A 262 47.60 8.58 11.15
CA ILE A 262 48.66 7.56 11.22
C ILE A 262 49.62 7.72 10.03
N GLU A 263 49.11 7.93 8.83
CA GLU A 263 49.94 8.10 7.66
C GLU A 263 50.76 9.40 7.71
N MET A 264 50.18 10.49 8.15
CA MET A 264 50.92 11.76 8.36
C MET A 264 52.02 11.61 9.40
N GLU A 265 51.80 10.90 10.51
CA GLU A 265 52.78 10.68 11.54
C GLU A 265 53.92 9.74 11.03
N ARG A 266 53.61 8.69 10.27
CA ARG A 266 54.60 7.86 9.58
C ARG A 266 55.51 8.69 8.68
N GLN A 267 54.94 9.53 7.82
CA GLN A 267 55.70 10.42 6.94
C GLN A 267 56.54 11.44 7.71
N ARG A 268 56.06 11.89 8.88
CA ARG A 268 56.82 12.78 9.76
C ARG A 268 58.02 12.06 10.37
N VAL A 269 57.83 10.86 10.89
CA VAL A 269 58.90 10.02 11.46
C VAL A 269 59.94 9.70 10.39
N GLU A 270 59.53 9.32 9.21
CA GLU A 270 60.42 8.99 8.09
C GLU A 270 61.29 10.20 7.64
N ARG A 271 60.67 11.40 7.58
CA ARG A 271 61.39 12.65 7.30
C ARG A 271 62.40 13.00 8.40
N LEU A 272 62.08 12.76 9.67
CA LEU A 272 62.97 12.99 10.79
C LEU A 272 64.12 11.98 10.78
N ALA A 273 63.87 10.72 10.52
CA ALA A 273 64.90 9.68 10.39
C ALA A 273 65.86 9.97 9.24
N GLN A 274 65.37 10.47 8.11
CA GLN A 274 66.22 10.87 6.99
C GLN A 274 67.14 12.04 7.38
N LYS A 275 66.61 13.07 8.04
CA LYS A 275 67.42 14.20 8.53
C LYS A 275 68.50 13.78 9.52
N LEU A 276 68.23 12.85 10.43
CA LEU A 276 69.20 12.31 11.36
C LEU A 276 70.32 11.57 10.63
N ARG A 277 70.01 10.76 9.63
CA ARG A 277 71.03 10.08 8.77
C ARG A 277 71.88 11.09 8.02
N GLU A 278 71.32 12.17 7.51
CA GLU A 278 72.05 13.26 6.84
C GLU A 278 73.03 13.97 7.81
N MET A 279 72.71 14.02 9.10
CA MET A 279 73.53 14.57 10.17
C MET A 279 74.54 13.57 10.73
N GLY A 280 74.63 12.36 10.18
CA GLY A 280 75.54 11.30 10.64
C GLY A 280 75.10 10.56 11.90
N VAL A 281 73.82 10.70 12.29
CA VAL A 281 73.22 10.04 13.45
C VAL A 281 72.34 8.90 12.98
N ASP A 282 72.54 7.69 13.48
CA ASP A 282 71.69 6.55 13.18
C ASP A 282 70.39 6.58 14.02
N PRO A 283 69.23 6.74 13.38
CA PRO A 283 67.97 6.86 14.10
C PRO A 283 67.54 5.60 14.83
N ASP A 284 68.10 4.42 14.45
CA ASP A 284 67.77 3.14 15.10
C ASP A 284 68.61 2.89 16.36
N GLN A 285 69.52 3.80 16.73
CA GLN A 285 70.37 3.75 17.95
C GLN A 285 69.97 4.77 19.03
N ILE A 286 68.89 5.50 18.83
CA ILE A 286 68.31 6.45 19.77
C ILE A 286 67.02 5.85 20.37
#